data_2772da593b0804e14f4783189562b947
#
_entry.id   2772da593b0804e14f4783189562b947
#
_cell.length_a   1.000
_cell.length_b   1.000
_cell.length_c   1.000
_cell.angle_alpha   90.00
_cell.angle_beta   90.00
_cell.angle_gamma   90.00
#
_symmetry.space_group_name_H-M   'P 1'
#
loop_
_entity.id
_entity.type
_entity.pdbx_description
1 polymer ?
#
loop_
_entity_poly.entity_id
_entity_poly.type
_entity_poly.pdbx_seq_one_letter_code
_entity_poly.pdbx_strand_id
1 'polypeptide(L)'
;MANRYWVGGTASWDGTVGTKWATTSGGAGGASVPTSADDVFFDALSSGTVTIAAGNTGAKSITCTGFTGTIAGSAAITVSGSVTLAAGMTYTSTSVITFAATGTLTTTGKTIGAIVVSGAGITLTLGDALTSSGSITITNGSFTTANFNVTATALVSNNSNVRTISLGSSTLTLSFSGAAIDFGTITNLTFNAGTSQINLTAFASTLNVGGSATFYNVSYTFNSGSASAFAIFGSCTFNNLTVVPPASSGRLQLRM
;
A
#
# COMPACT_ATOMS: atom_id res chain seq x y z
N MET A 1 -18.82 2.75 18.55
CA MET A 1 -18.80 2.93 17.09
C MET A 1 -19.61 4.16 16.79
N ALA A 2 -19.00 5.20 16.27
CA ALA A 2 -19.68 6.44 15.92
C ALA A 2 -19.17 6.94 14.56
N ASN A 3 -19.99 7.75 13.91
CA ASN A 3 -19.59 8.46 12.70
C ASN A 3 -18.87 9.74 13.08
N ARG A 4 -17.80 10.07 12.35
CA ARG A 4 -17.03 11.30 12.47
C ARG A 4 -16.91 11.96 11.11
N TYR A 5 -17.55 13.11 10.96
CA TYR A 5 -17.54 13.91 9.73
C TYR A 5 -16.58 15.08 9.90
N TRP A 6 -15.71 15.26 8.91
CA TRP A 6 -14.79 16.40 8.93
C TRP A 6 -15.51 17.70 8.62
N VAL A 7 -15.44 18.64 9.53
CA VAL A 7 -15.98 20.02 9.40
C VAL A 7 -14.93 21.08 9.71
N GLY A 8 -13.68 20.68 9.91
CA GLY A 8 -12.58 21.53 10.35
C GLY A 8 -11.99 22.44 9.27
N GLY A 9 -12.44 22.35 8.01
CA GLY A 9 -11.86 23.11 6.92
C GLY A 9 -10.38 22.74 6.71
N THR A 10 -9.50 23.76 6.60
CA THR A 10 -8.04 23.53 6.55
C THR A 10 -7.49 23.42 7.96
N ALA A 11 -7.20 22.19 8.40
CA ALA A 11 -6.69 21.91 9.75
C ALA A 11 -5.98 20.53 9.81
N SER A 12 -5.33 20.26 10.94
CA SER A 12 -4.68 18.98 11.22
C SER A 12 -5.67 17.97 11.78
N TRP A 13 -5.64 16.75 11.25
CA TRP A 13 -6.17 15.57 11.92
C TRP A 13 -5.10 15.04 12.87
N ASP A 14 -5.20 15.44 14.11
CA ASP A 14 -4.35 15.07 15.24
C ASP A 14 -5.22 14.57 16.41
N GLY A 15 -4.62 14.32 17.55
CA GLY A 15 -5.32 13.92 18.78
C GLY A 15 -6.02 15.06 19.54
N THR A 16 -5.99 16.29 19.02
CA THR A 16 -6.51 17.46 19.75
C THR A 16 -8.02 17.52 19.62
N VAL A 17 -8.72 17.52 20.74
CA VAL A 17 -10.17 17.76 20.81
C VAL A 17 -10.46 19.20 20.39
N GLY A 18 -11.50 19.39 19.57
CA GLY A 18 -11.88 20.72 19.09
C GLY A 18 -13.09 20.66 18.17
N THR A 19 -13.24 21.64 17.33
CA THR A 19 -14.41 21.82 16.43
C THR A 19 -14.26 21.14 15.08
N LYS A 20 -13.23 20.29 14.89
CA LYS A 20 -12.90 19.70 13.58
C LYS A 20 -13.83 18.56 13.15
N TRP A 21 -14.48 17.93 14.10
CA TRP A 21 -15.31 16.74 13.88
C TRP A 21 -16.76 16.97 14.30
N ALA A 22 -17.67 16.44 13.52
CA ALA A 22 -19.10 16.41 13.82
C ALA A 22 -19.63 14.96 13.82
N THR A 23 -20.79 14.75 14.40
CA THR A 23 -21.47 13.43 14.39
C THR A 23 -22.36 13.22 13.17
N THR A 24 -22.60 14.28 12.41
CA THR A 24 -23.41 14.28 11.16
C THR A 24 -22.73 15.11 10.09
N SER A 25 -23.03 14.83 8.83
CA SER A 25 -22.53 15.59 7.68
C SER A 25 -22.89 17.07 7.80
N GLY A 26 -21.89 17.95 7.64
CA GLY A 26 -22.06 19.40 7.78
C GLY A 26 -22.54 19.89 9.14
N GLY A 27 -22.57 19.02 10.15
CA GLY A 27 -23.03 19.35 11.51
C GLY A 27 -22.11 20.29 12.26
N ALA A 28 -22.55 20.74 13.42
CA ALA A 28 -21.72 21.53 14.32
C ALA A 28 -20.51 20.71 14.79
N GLY A 29 -19.32 21.32 14.75
CA GLY A 29 -18.11 20.73 15.31
C GLY A 29 -18.22 20.55 16.83
N GLY A 30 -17.28 19.78 17.40
CA GLY A 30 -17.24 19.49 18.83
C GLY A 30 -17.38 18.01 19.16
N ALA A 31 -17.52 17.14 18.16
CA ALA A 31 -17.40 15.71 18.39
C ALA A 31 -15.96 15.33 18.77
N SER A 32 -15.82 14.21 19.47
CA SER A 32 -14.50 13.69 19.83
C SER A 32 -13.69 13.34 18.57
N VAL A 33 -12.37 13.32 18.70
CA VAL A 33 -11.44 12.82 17.67
C VAL A 33 -11.81 11.37 17.33
N PRO A 34 -11.76 10.98 16.06
CA PRO A 34 -11.96 9.59 15.67
C PRO A 34 -11.00 8.65 16.39
N THR A 35 -11.45 7.44 16.66
CA THR A 35 -10.66 6.31 17.17
C THR A 35 -10.73 5.14 16.20
N SER A 36 -9.95 4.08 16.44
CA SER A 36 -10.02 2.84 15.67
C SER A 36 -11.41 2.16 15.65
N ALA A 37 -12.35 2.63 16.45
CA ALA A 37 -13.74 2.17 16.50
C ALA A 37 -14.72 3.06 15.70
N ASP A 38 -14.28 4.19 15.18
CA ASP A 38 -15.16 5.18 14.55
C ASP A 38 -14.98 5.23 13.02
N ASP A 39 -16.10 5.34 12.32
CA ASP A 39 -16.10 5.53 10.87
C ASP A 39 -15.90 7.01 10.54
N VAL A 40 -14.89 7.32 9.72
CA VAL A 40 -14.47 8.67 9.35
C VAL A 40 -14.98 9.00 7.95
N PHE A 41 -15.60 10.18 7.82
CA PHE A 41 -16.17 10.66 6.58
C PHE A 41 -15.58 12.02 6.19
N PHE A 42 -15.13 12.08 4.95
CA PHE A 42 -14.87 13.30 4.20
C PHE A 42 -15.87 13.31 3.05
N ASP A 43 -16.89 14.13 3.14
CA ASP A 43 -17.99 14.15 2.20
C ASP A 43 -18.07 15.47 1.40
N ALA A 44 -19.13 15.70 0.65
CA ALA A 44 -19.30 16.89 -0.18
C ALA A 44 -19.39 18.20 0.65
N LEU A 45 -19.73 18.12 1.95
CA LEU A 45 -19.76 19.26 2.86
C LEU A 45 -18.43 19.45 3.61
N SER A 46 -17.52 18.49 3.51
CA SER A 46 -16.15 18.63 4.02
C SER A 46 -15.32 19.45 3.03
N SER A 47 -14.45 20.31 3.53
CA SER A 47 -13.65 21.20 2.67
C SER A 47 -12.23 21.41 3.21
N GLY A 48 -11.39 22.07 2.41
CA GLY A 48 -10.05 22.49 2.80
C GLY A 48 -8.99 21.37 2.73
N THR A 49 -7.87 21.61 3.39
CA THR A 49 -6.76 20.65 3.48
C THR A 49 -6.74 19.99 4.85
N VAL A 50 -6.92 18.69 4.85
CA VAL A 50 -6.81 17.84 6.04
C VAL A 50 -5.40 17.29 6.12
N THR A 51 -4.62 17.72 7.11
CA THR A 51 -3.26 17.24 7.31
C THR A 51 -3.26 16.13 8.35
N ILE A 52 -2.96 14.89 7.92
CA ILE A 52 -2.75 13.78 8.85
C ILE A 52 -1.48 14.07 9.64
N ALA A 53 -1.63 14.31 10.94
CA ALA A 53 -0.57 14.76 11.85
C ALA A 53 -0.32 13.73 12.95
N ALA A 54 0.82 13.86 13.64
CA ALA A 54 1.13 13.06 14.81
C ALA A 54 0.06 13.24 15.89
N GLY A 55 -0.21 12.17 16.64
CA GLY A 55 -1.26 12.15 17.67
C GLY A 55 -2.65 11.80 17.13
N ASN A 56 -2.84 11.58 15.80
CA ASN A 56 -4.08 10.97 15.32
C ASN A 56 -4.24 9.58 15.94
N THR A 57 -5.47 9.19 16.21
CA THR A 57 -5.80 7.93 16.90
C THR A 57 -6.35 6.87 15.92
N GLY A 58 -6.17 7.11 14.62
CA GLY A 58 -6.63 6.20 13.56
C GLY A 58 -8.12 6.31 13.27
N ALA A 59 -8.62 5.31 12.56
CA ALA A 59 -10.03 5.18 12.19
C ALA A 59 -10.42 3.70 12.08
N LYS A 60 -11.71 3.39 12.20
CA LYS A 60 -12.22 2.09 11.78
C LYS A 60 -12.29 2.03 10.24
N SER A 61 -12.88 3.03 9.62
CA SER A 61 -12.90 3.20 8.16
C SER A 61 -12.68 4.65 7.77
N ILE A 62 -12.22 4.87 6.53
CA ILE A 62 -12.13 6.22 5.94
C ILE A 62 -12.91 6.21 4.64
N THR A 63 -13.91 7.08 4.53
CA THR A 63 -14.74 7.22 3.34
C THR A 63 -14.75 8.66 2.85
N CYS A 64 -14.30 8.87 1.61
CA CYS A 64 -14.19 10.19 1.00
C CYS A 64 -15.23 10.34 -0.14
N THR A 65 -16.51 10.25 0.16
CA THR A 65 -17.57 10.36 -0.87
C THR A 65 -17.92 11.81 -1.16
N GLY A 66 -17.67 12.26 -2.40
CA GLY A 66 -17.96 13.65 -2.81
C GLY A 66 -16.99 14.69 -2.29
N PHE A 67 -15.96 14.30 -1.52
CA PHE A 67 -14.93 15.21 -1.05
C PHE A 67 -14.07 15.73 -2.22
N THR A 68 -13.89 17.03 -2.29
CA THR A 68 -13.07 17.71 -3.31
C THR A 68 -11.87 18.44 -2.73
N GLY A 69 -11.69 18.37 -1.40
CA GLY A 69 -10.55 18.97 -0.71
C GLY A 69 -9.27 18.14 -0.87
N THR A 70 -8.31 18.41 -0.01
CA THR A 70 -6.99 17.75 -0.02
C THR A 70 -6.78 16.95 1.25
N ILE A 71 -6.27 15.72 1.13
CA ILE A 71 -5.65 14.99 2.26
C ILE A 71 -4.14 15.04 2.08
N ALA A 72 -3.45 15.55 3.09
CA ALA A 72 -2.01 15.77 3.15
C ALA A 72 -1.41 15.19 4.42
N GLY A 73 -0.09 15.35 4.61
CA GLY A 73 0.64 14.96 5.82
C GLY A 73 1.50 13.73 5.62
N SER A 74 2.25 13.37 6.66
CA SER A 74 3.21 12.25 6.63
C SER A 74 3.13 11.38 7.89
N ALA A 75 2.30 11.73 8.87
CA ALA A 75 2.14 10.90 10.06
C ALA A 75 1.42 9.59 9.73
N ALA A 76 1.89 8.49 10.28
CA ALA A 76 1.26 7.19 10.08
C ALA A 76 -0.18 7.18 10.61
N ILE A 77 -1.04 6.41 9.96
CA ILE A 77 -2.42 6.20 10.39
C ILE A 77 -2.77 4.72 10.39
N THR A 78 -3.47 4.28 11.42
CA THR A 78 -3.99 2.91 11.50
C THR A 78 -5.47 2.89 11.17
N VAL A 79 -5.88 1.98 10.29
CA VAL A 79 -7.28 1.78 9.88
C VAL A 79 -7.68 0.33 10.19
N SER A 80 -8.77 0.18 10.92
CA SER A 80 -9.33 -1.13 11.29
C SER A 80 -10.45 -1.57 10.34
N GLY A 81 -10.29 -1.34 9.03
CA GLY A 81 -11.30 -1.67 8.01
C GLY A 81 -10.93 -1.07 6.66
N SER A 82 -11.92 -0.51 5.96
CA SER A 82 -11.76 -0.06 4.58
C SER A 82 -11.33 1.40 4.46
N VAL A 83 -10.64 1.69 3.36
CA VAL A 83 -10.34 3.06 2.90
C VAL A 83 -10.89 3.24 1.49
N THR A 84 -11.73 4.27 1.30
CA THR A 84 -12.28 4.64 -0.01
C THR A 84 -12.02 6.12 -0.25
N LEU A 85 -11.17 6.43 -1.23
CA LEU A 85 -10.87 7.80 -1.65
C LEU A 85 -11.85 8.27 -2.73
N ALA A 86 -12.04 9.58 -2.86
CA ALA A 86 -12.90 10.15 -3.90
C ALA A 86 -12.10 10.54 -5.15
N ALA A 87 -12.67 10.37 -6.34
CA ALA A 87 -12.01 10.74 -7.58
C ALA A 87 -11.70 12.25 -7.65
N GLY A 88 -12.62 13.10 -7.15
CA GLY A 88 -12.49 14.56 -7.20
C GLY A 88 -11.53 15.18 -6.19
N MET A 89 -11.06 14.42 -5.19
CA MET A 89 -10.14 14.94 -4.17
C MET A 89 -8.69 15.03 -4.65
N THR A 90 -7.90 15.82 -3.96
CA THR A 90 -6.44 15.79 -4.04
C THR A 90 -5.86 14.96 -2.90
N TYR A 91 -4.91 14.10 -3.19
CA TYR A 91 -4.21 13.31 -2.17
C TYR A 91 -2.70 13.52 -2.32
N THR A 92 -2.10 14.19 -1.35
CA THR A 92 -0.65 14.47 -1.30
C THR A 92 -0.01 13.87 -0.05
N SER A 93 -0.77 13.10 0.72
CA SER A 93 -0.24 12.47 1.92
C SER A 93 0.77 11.36 1.57
N THR A 94 1.89 11.38 2.27
CA THR A 94 2.90 10.31 2.24
C THR A 94 2.81 9.39 3.47
N SER A 95 1.73 9.51 4.23
CA SER A 95 1.48 8.73 5.44
C SER A 95 1.53 7.24 5.16
N VAL A 96 2.15 6.49 6.06
CA VAL A 96 2.00 5.03 6.08
C VAL A 96 0.59 4.69 6.55
N ILE A 97 -0.12 3.88 5.79
CA ILE A 97 -1.44 3.36 6.17
C ILE A 97 -1.28 1.93 6.66
N THR A 98 -1.54 1.70 7.94
CA THR A 98 -1.54 0.36 8.54
C THR A 98 -2.98 -0.17 8.61
N PHE A 99 -3.24 -1.28 7.93
CA PHE A 99 -4.50 -2.01 8.02
C PHE A 99 -4.41 -3.04 9.14
N ALA A 100 -5.26 -2.90 10.17
CA ALA A 100 -5.28 -3.73 11.36
C ALA A 100 -6.51 -4.66 11.42
N ALA A 101 -7.43 -4.58 10.47
CA ALA A 101 -8.57 -5.49 10.30
C ALA A 101 -8.89 -5.70 8.81
N THR A 102 -9.77 -6.65 8.54
CA THR A 102 -10.22 -6.94 7.17
C THR A 102 -10.91 -5.73 6.55
N GLY A 103 -10.53 -5.40 5.33
CA GLY A 103 -11.07 -4.26 4.61
C GLY A 103 -10.68 -4.22 3.13
N THR A 104 -11.23 -3.22 2.45
CA THR A 104 -10.96 -2.95 1.03
C THR A 104 -10.28 -1.59 0.90
N LEU A 105 -9.28 -1.51 0.03
CA LEU A 105 -8.62 -0.25 -0.34
C LEU A 105 -9.02 0.14 -1.75
N THR A 106 -9.70 1.28 -1.87
CA THR A 106 -10.08 1.89 -3.16
C THR A 106 -9.46 3.28 -3.24
N THR A 107 -8.53 3.48 -4.16
CA THR A 107 -7.74 4.72 -4.27
C THR A 107 -8.26 5.70 -5.30
N THR A 108 -9.12 5.24 -6.22
CA THR A 108 -9.64 6.01 -7.36
C THR A 108 -8.52 6.68 -8.18
N GLY A 109 -7.41 5.94 -8.36
CA GLY A 109 -6.23 6.41 -9.11
C GLY A 109 -5.32 7.38 -8.34
N LYS A 110 -5.51 7.57 -7.03
CA LYS A 110 -4.60 8.38 -6.22
C LYS A 110 -3.34 7.59 -5.86
N THR A 111 -2.19 8.29 -5.88
CA THR A 111 -0.95 7.75 -5.33
C THR A 111 -0.97 7.92 -3.81
N ILE A 112 -0.84 6.83 -3.07
CA ILE A 112 -0.80 6.84 -1.62
C ILE A 112 0.61 6.52 -1.08
N GLY A 113 0.83 6.72 0.21
CA GLY A 113 2.07 6.34 0.89
C GLY A 113 2.25 4.83 1.00
N ALA A 114 3.20 4.39 1.82
CA ALA A 114 3.41 2.96 2.07
C ALA A 114 2.20 2.31 2.75
N ILE A 115 2.05 1.01 2.52
CA ILE A 115 0.99 0.19 3.11
C ILE A 115 1.59 -0.87 4.02
N VAL A 116 0.98 -1.08 5.17
CA VAL A 116 1.28 -2.19 6.07
C VAL A 116 0.01 -2.98 6.35
N VAL A 117 0.05 -4.29 6.12
CA VAL A 117 -1.00 -5.23 6.56
C VAL A 117 -0.52 -5.89 7.85
N SER A 118 -1.20 -5.64 8.98
CA SER A 118 -0.73 -6.00 10.32
C SER A 118 -1.86 -6.43 11.25
N GLY A 119 -2.41 -7.62 11.00
CA GLY A 119 -3.41 -8.21 11.87
C GLY A 119 -3.57 -9.71 11.59
N ALA A 120 -3.63 -10.52 12.65
CA ALA A 120 -3.82 -11.96 12.51
C ALA A 120 -5.19 -12.27 11.88
N GLY A 121 -5.20 -13.09 10.81
CA GLY A 121 -6.43 -13.54 10.15
C GLY A 121 -7.17 -12.48 9.32
N ILE A 122 -6.63 -11.27 9.19
CA ILE A 122 -7.24 -10.22 8.37
C ILE A 122 -6.92 -10.41 6.88
N THR A 123 -7.72 -9.76 6.04
CA THR A 123 -7.47 -9.66 4.60
C THR A 123 -7.64 -8.22 4.12
N LEU A 124 -6.59 -7.66 3.54
CA LEU A 124 -6.67 -6.43 2.76
C LEU A 124 -6.89 -6.80 1.29
N THR A 125 -7.99 -6.32 0.73
CA THR A 125 -8.35 -6.52 -0.69
C THR A 125 -8.26 -5.19 -1.43
N LEU A 126 -7.67 -5.17 -2.63
CA LEU A 126 -7.75 -4.00 -3.49
C LEU A 126 -9.13 -3.89 -4.12
N GLY A 127 -9.69 -2.68 -4.15
CA GLY A 127 -10.95 -2.36 -4.83
C GLY A 127 -10.74 -1.74 -6.22
N ASP A 128 -9.51 -1.30 -6.50
CA ASP A 128 -9.08 -0.76 -7.78
C ASP A 128 -7.55 -0.88 -7.94
N ALA A 129 -7.01 -0.39 -9.08
CA ALA A 129 -5.56 -0.36 -9.31
C ALA A 129 -4.85 0.53 -8.27
N LEU A 130 -3.75 0.02 -7.72
CA LEU A 130 -3.01 0.66 -6.65
C LEU A 130 -1.72 1.31 -7.18
N THR A 131 -1.52 2.58 -6.83
CA THR A 131 -0.21 3.24 -6.92
C THR A 131 0.23 3.66 -5.52
N SER A 132 1.33 3.09 -5.05
CA SER A 132 1.97 3.43 -3.78
C SER A 132 3.34 4.05 -4.03
N SER A 133 3.64 5.19 -3.40
CA SER A 133 4.97 5.79 -3.41
C SER A 133 5.97 5.09 -2.47
N GLY A 134 5.50 4.13 -1.69
CA GLY A 134 6.30 3.32 -0.77
C GLY A 134 6.15 1.83 -1.01
N SER A 135 6.60 1.03 -0.06
CA SER A 135 6.45 -0.42 -0.07
C SER A 135 5.06 -0.88 0.37
N ILE A 136 4.70 -2.08 -0.07
CA ILE A 136 3.59 -2.85 0.50
C ILE A 136 4.21 -3.91 1.40
N THR A 137 3.96 -3.82 2.71
CA THR A 137 4.54 -4.72 3.71
C THR A 137 3.47 -5.55 4.38
N ILE A 138 3.61 -6.86 4.33
CA ILE A 138 2.70 -7.79 5.00
C ILE A 138 3.41 -8.35 6.22
N THR A 139 3.08 -7.82 7.40
CA THR A 139 3.64 -8.29 8.67
C THR A 139 2.82 -9.41 9.28
N ASN A 140 1.52 -9.44 9.04
CA ASN A 140 0.60 -10.49 9.49
C ASN A 140 -0.71 -10.39 8.70
N GLY A 141 -1.40 -11.51 8.44
CA GLY A 141 -2.65 -11.57 7.68
C GLY A 141 -2.44 -11.69 6.17
N SER A 142 -3.42 -11.27 5.39
CA SER A 142 -3.48 -11.53 3.95
C SER A 142 -3.57 -10.24 3.14
N PHE A 143 -2.91 -10.22 1.98
CA PHE A 143 -3.04 -9.20 0.95
C PHE A 143 -3.48 -9.85 -0.36
N THR A 144 -4.54 -9.34 -0.98
CA THR A 144 -4.99 -9.77 -2.30
C THR A 144 -5.17 -8.59 -3.24
N THR A 145 -4.61 -8.70 -4.42
CA THR A 145 -4.76 -7.68 -5.47
C THR A 145 -6.13 -7.71 -6.13
N ALA A 146 -6.90 -8.79 -5.98
CA ALA A 146 -8.18 -9.00 -6.67
C ALA A 146 -8.08 -8.78 -8.20
N ASN A 147 -6.93 -9.11 -8.79
CA ASN A 147 -6.55 -8.92 -10.20
C ASN A 147 -6.30 -7.46 -10.62
N PHE A 148 -6.31 -6.50 -9.71
CA PHE A 148 -5.94 -5.12 -10.02
C PHE A 148 -4.42 -4.95 -10.08
N ASN A 149 -3.97 -4.07 -10.98
CA ASN A 149 -2.55 -3.77 -11.13
C ASN A 149 -2.02 -2.97 -9.93
N VAL A 150 -0.73 -3.18 -9.64
CA VAL A 150 -0.04 -2.57 -8.51
C VAL A 150 1.25 -1.91 -9.00
N THR A 151 1.45 -0.66 -8.63
CA THR A 151 2.74 0.03 -8.72
C THR A 151 3.18 0.39 -7.31
N ALA A 152 4.39 -0.02 -6.92
CA ALA A 152 4.96 0.22 -5.60
C ALA A 152 6.49 0.24 -5.64
N THR A 153 7.15 0.60 -4.54
CA THR A 153 8.60 0.45 -4.48
C THR A 153 8.99 -1.02 -4.30
N ALA A 154 8.40 -1.73 -3.34
CA ALA A 154 8.69 -3.13 -3.03
C ALA A 154 7.47 -3.85 -2.48
N LEU A 155 7.49 -5.18 -2.57
CA LEU A 155 6.58 -6.09 -1.86
C LEU A 155 7.37 -6.86 -0.82
N VAL A 156 7.05 -6.62 0.46
CA VAL A 156 7.84 -7.11 1.60
C VAL A 156 7.01 -8.01 2.49
N SER A 157 7.53 -9.19 2.80
CA SER A 157 6.93 -10.12 3.77
C SER A 157 8.01 -10.99 4.41
N ASN A 158 8.92 -10.33 5.14
CA ASN A 158 10.11 -10.95 5.73
C ASN A 158 9.97 -11.08 7.26
N ASN A 159 9.17 -12.02 7.70
CA ASN A 159 8.95 -12.36 9.11
C ASN A 159 8.32 -13.76 9.22
N SER A 160 8.05 -14.26 10.43
CA SER A 160 7.53 -15.62 10.68
C SER A 160 6.05 -15.69 11.04
N ASN A 161 5.30 -14.57 11.00
CA ASN A 161 3.86 -14.60 11.25
C ASN A 161 3.13 -15.33 10.12
N VAL A 162 1.84 -15.64 10.33
CA VAL A 162 1.00 -16.23 9.28
C VAL A 162 0.63 -15.15 8.26
N ARG A 163 1.05 -15.33 7.01
CA ARG A 163 0.84 -14.36 5.93
C ARG A 163 0.41 -15.05 4.65
N THR A 164 -0.49 -14.40 3.93
CA THR A 164 -0.89 -14.83 2.58
C THR A 164 -0.79 -13.66 1.62
N ILE A 165 -0.20 -13.88 0.46
CA ILE A 165 -0.14 -12.92 -0.64
C ILE A 165 -0.74 -13.58 -1.87
N SER A 166 -1.79 -12.98 -2.44
CA SER A 166 -2.47 -13.50 -3.62
C SER A 166 -2.52 -12.44 -4.71
N LEU A 167 -1.85 -12.71 -5.82
CA LEU A 167 -1.68 -11.74 -6.91
C LEU A 167 -2.68 -11.92 -8.06
N GLY A 168 -3.30 -13.12 -8.19
CA GLY A 168 -4.24 -13.39 -9.28
C GLY A 168 -3.61 -13.18 -10.65
N SER A 169 -4.23 -12.38 -11.52
CA SER A 169 -3.73 -12.03 -12.87
C SER A 169 -3.15 -10.60 -12.94
N SER A 170 -2.84 -9.99 -11.81
CA SER A 170 -2.37 -8.60 -11.77
C SER A 170 -0.96 -8.41 -12.35
N THR A 171 -0.68 -7.19 -12.80
CA THR A 171 0.68 -6.74 -13.08
C THR A 171 1.19 -5.95 -11.88
N LEU A 172 2.33 -6.37 -11.31
CA LEU A 172 3.06 -5.65 -10.28
C LEU A 172 4.27 -4.96 -10.92
N THR A 173 4.37 -3.63 -10.77
CA THR A 173 5.54 -2.85 -11.17
C THR A 173 6.26 -2.38 -9.92
N LEU A 174 7.48 -2.87 -9.70
CA LEU A 174 8.27 -2.60 -8.50
C LEU A 174 9.56 -1.84 -8.87
N SER A 175 9.82 -0.75 -8.15
CA SER A 175 10.87 0.22 -8.49
C SER A 175 11.96 0.36 -7.42
N PHE A 176 12.10 -0.60 -6.52
CA PHE A 176 13.12 -0.55 -5.47
C PHE A 176 14.47 -1.09 -5.95
N SER A 177 15.52 -0.29 -5.75
CA SER A 177 16.91 -0.72 -5.92
C SER A 177 17.35 -1.49 -4.69
N GLY A 178 17.34 -2.80 -4.76
CA GLY A 178 17.54 -3.74 -3.66
C GLY A 178 16.46 -4.82 -3.67
N ALA A 179 16.04 -5.32 -2.52
CA ALA A 179 15.02 -6.37 -2.41
C ALA A 179 13.62 -5.84 -2.81
N ALA A 180 13.35 -5.77 -4.12
CA ALA A 180 12.03 -5.39 -4.65
C ALA A 180 10.93 -6.40 -4.28
N ILE A 181 11.29 -7.69 -4.20
CA ILE A 181 10.55 -8.72 -3.49
C ILE A 181 11.41 -9.15 -2.30
N ASP A 182 10.92 -8.99 -1.08
CA ASP A 182 11.59 -9.46 0.13
C ASP A 182 10.74 -10.45 0.90
N PHE A 183 11.00 -11.72 0.66
CA PHE A 183 10.48 -12.88 1.36
C PHE A 183 11.62 -13.64 2.06
N GLY A 184 12.58 -12.92 2.63
CA GLY A 184 13.77 -13.50 3.27
C GLY A 184 13.44 -14.51 4.39
N THR A 185 12.24 -14.43 4.98
CA THR A 185 11.69 -15.45 5.88
C THR A 185 10.36 -15.94 5.32
N ILE A 186 10.31 -17.18 4.83
CA ILE A 186 9.11 -17.79 4.24
C ILE A 186 8.30 -18.65 5.21
N THR A 187 8.77 -18.83 6.44
CA THR A 187 8.02 -19.57 7.49
C THR A 187 6.62 -18.97 7.62
N ASN A 188 5.58 -19.79 7.47
CA ASN A 188 4.17 -19.40 7.51
C ASN A 188 3.75 -18.38 6.44
N LEU A 189 4.52 -18.23 5.35
CA LEU A 189 4.12 -17.47 4.16
C LEU A 189 3.45 -18.38 3.14
N THR A 190 2.22 -18.06 2.75
CA THR A 190 1.56 -18.61 1.56
C THR A 190 1.64 -17.57 0.45
N PHE A 191 2.39 -17.87 -0.60
CA PHE A 191 2.51 -17.00 -1.76
C PHE A 191 1.82 -17.62 -2.97
N ASN A 192 0.75 -16.98 -3.45
CA ASN A 192 -0.06 -17.38 -4.59
C ASN A 192 0.18 -16.39 -5.74
N ALA A 193 1.11 -16.71 -6.63
CA ALA A 193 1.42 -15.85 -7.76
C ALA A 193 0.26 -15.75 -8.78
N GLY A 194 -0.60 -16.78 -8.87
CA GLY A 194 -1.64 -16.85 -9.90
C GLY A 194 -1.02 -16.86 -11.30
N THR A 195 -1.51 -15.98 -12.17
CA THR A 195 -0.95 -15.73 -13.52
C THR A 195 -0.33 -14.33 -13.62
N SER A 196 0.15 -13.79 -12.50
CA SER A 196 0.66 -12.43 -12.39
C SER A 196 1.91 -12.17 -13.21
N GLN A 197 2.09 -10.91 -13.62
CA GLN A 197 3.31 -10.38 -14.19
C GLN A 197 4.00 -9.47 -13.15
N ILE A 198 5.26 -9.73 -12.84
CA ILE A 198 6.07 -8.86 -11.96
C ILE A 198 7.13 -8.18 -12.81
N ASN A 199 7.10 -6.85 -12.85
CA ASN A 199 8.06 -6.02 -13.57
C ASN A 199 8.98 -5.33 -12.54
N LEU A 200 10.26 -5.64 -12.60
CA LEU A 200 11.30 -5.01 -11.78
C LEU A 200 11.97 -3.92 -12.63
N THR A 201 11.85 -2.67 -12.21
CA THR A 201 12.22 -1.51 -13.02
C THR A 201 13.38 -0.69 -12.45
N ALA A 202 13.86 -1.01 -11.24
CA ALA A 202 14.96 -0.29 -10.63
C ALA A 202 16.31 -0.86 -11.06
N PHE A 203 17.33 -0.02 -10.90
CA PHE A 203 18.73 -0.25 -11.30
C PHE A 203 19.35 -1.55 -10.74
N ALA A 204 19.07 -1.96 -9.52
CA ALA A 204 19.66 -3.15 -8.88
C ALA A 204 18.59 -3.89 -8.08
N SER A 205 17.55 -4.37 -8.78
CA SER A 205 16.47 -5.09 -8.13
C SER A 205 16.87 -6.52 -7.77
N THR A 206 16.35 -7.00 -6.64
CA THR A 206 16.61 -8.33 -6.11
C THR A 206 15.28 -9.02 -5.79
N LEU A 207 15.20 -10.31 -6.10
CA LEU A 207 14.26 -11.25 -5.51
C LEU A 207 14.96 -11.92 -4.32
N ASN A 208 14.58 -11.57 -3.10
CA ASN A 208 15.12 -12.16 -1.87
C ASN A 208 14.09 -13.14 -1.30
N VAL A 209 14.37 -14.44 -1.40
CA VAL A 209 13.48 -15.50 -0.93
C VAL A 209 14.28 -16.43 -0.02
N GLY A 210 13.92 -16.53 1.25
CA GLY A 210 14.61 -17.35 2.26
C GLY A 210 14.33 -18.86 2.17
N GLY A 211 13.83 -19.32 1.04
CA GLY A 211 13.49 -20.74 0.79
C GLY A 211 13.02 -20.92 -0.64
N SER A 212 11.82 -21.48 -0.87
CA SER A 212 11.28 -21.71 -2.20
C SER A 212 10.04 -20.86 -2.48
N ALA A 213 9.98 -20.22 -3.64
CA ALA A 213 8.79 -19.54 -4.13
C ALA A 213 8.56 -19.80 -5.61
N THR A 214 7.30 -19.91 -6.01
CA THR A 214 6.91 -20.05 -7.42
C THR A 214 6.29 -18.75 -7.88
N PHE A 215 6.92 -18.12 -8.86
CA PHE A 215 6.44 -16.94 -9.57
C PHE A 215 5.84 -17.37 -10.93
N TYR A 216 4.87 -16.61 -11.42
CA TYR A 216 4.38 -16.88 -12.77
C TYR A 216 5.29 -16.22 -13.80
N ASN A 217 5.13 -14.92 -14.06
CA ASN A 217 6.02 -14.20 -14.96
C ASN A 217 6.80 -13.12 -14.20
N VAL A 218 8.10 -13.07 -14.41
CA VAL A 218 8.96 -12.00 -13.89
C VAL A 218 9.75 -11.39 -15.03
N SER A 219 9.77 -10.07 -15.13
CA SER A 219 10.67 -9.36 -16.02
C SER A 219 11.54 -8.37 -15.25
N TYR A 220 12.80 -8.31 -15.63
CA TYR A 220 13.73 -7.30 -15.18
C TYR A 220 14.22 -6.50 -16.37
N THR A 221 14.05 -5.18 -16.30
CA THR A 221 14.49 -4.27 -17.37
C THR A 221 15.65 -3.43 -16.85
N PHE A 222 16.81 -3.55 -17.50
CA PHE A 222 17.97 -2.75 -17.18
C PHE A 222 17.73 -1.29 -17.61
N ASN A 223 17.83 -0.35 -16.66
CA ASN A 223 17.92 1.07 -16.98
C ASN A 223 19.36 1.41 -17.35
N SER A 224 19.55 2.14 -18.46
CA SER A 224 20.86 2.48 -19.03
C SER A 224 21.73 3.30 -18.06
N GLY A 225 23.03 3.04 -18.01
CA GLY A 225 24.03 3.97 -17.52
C GLY A 225 25.01 3.47 -16.46
N SER A 226 24.87 2.28 -15.88
CA SER A 226 25.79 1.72 -14.88
C SER A 226 25.71 0.20 -14.84
N ALA A 227 26.64 -0.45 -14.16
CA ALA A 227 26.62 -1.89 -13.93
C ALA A 227 25.37 -2.31 -13.14
N SER A 228 24.26 -2.51 -13.82
CA SER A 228 23.01 -2.98 -13.22
C SER A 228 23.14 -4.45 -12.88
N ALA A 229 22.71 -4.83 -11.67
CA ALA A 229 22.70 -6.22 -11.24
C ALA A 229 21.27 -6.66 -10.97
N PHE A 230 20.86 -7.80 -11.50
CA PHE A 230 19.68 -8.52 -11.05
C PHE A 230 20.15 -9.72 -10.24
N ALA A 231 19.63 -9.86 -9.03
CA ALA A 231 19.97 -10.96 -8.15
C ALA A 231 18.71 -11.73 -7.72
N ILE A 232 18.83 -13.05 -7.68
CA ILE A 232 17.84 -13.95 -7.13
C ILE A 232 18.50 -14.71 -5.99
N PHE A 233 17.96 -14.58 -4.78
CA PHE A 233 18.37 -15.34 -3.61
C PHE A 233 17.28 -16.32 -3.24
N GLY A 234 17.65 -17.57 -3.00
CA GLY A 234 16.75 -18.68 -2.69
C GLY A 234 16.33 -19.49 -3.92
N SER A 235 15.47 -20.47 -3.72
CA SER A 235 15.00 -21.38 -4.77
C SER A 235 13.73 -20.81 -5.42
N CYS A 236 13.87 -20.19 -6.57
CA CYS A 236 12.75 -19.60 -7.31
C CYS A 236 12.40 -20.42 -8.55
N THR A 237 11.11 -20.70 -8.72
CA THR A 237 10.58 -21.31 -9.95
C THR A 237 9.78 -20.24 -10.71
N PHE A 238 9.93 -20.22 -12.03
CA PHE A 238 9.26 -19.25 -12.91
C PHE A 238 8.55 -19.99 -14.04
N ASN A 239 7.35 -19.55 -14.40
CA ASN A 239 6.76 -19.89 -15.69
C ASN A 239 7.58 -19.21 -16.81
N ASN A 240 7.80 -17.87 -16.66
CA ASN A 240 8.74 -17.15 -17.51
C ASN A 240 9.60 -16.19 -16.68
N LEU A 241 10.89 -16.17 -16.97
CA LEU A 241 11.82 -15.15 -16.49
C LEU A 241 12.40 -14.42 -17.70
N THR A 242 12.10 -13.14 -17.84
CA THR A 242 12.59 -12.29 -18.92
C THR A 242 13.56 -11.27 -18.38
N VAL A 243 14.77 -11.23 -18.90
CA VAL A 243 15.77 -10.23 -18.56
C VAL A 243 16.07 -9.41 -19.81
N VAL A 244 15.68 -8.14 -19.80
CA VAL A 244 15.88 -7.23 -20.92
C VAL A 244 17.21 -6.49 -20.72
N PRO A 245 18.24 -6.76 -21.54
CA PRO A 245 19.54 -6.11 -21.40
C PRO A 245 19.46 -4.62 -21.72
N PRO A 246 20.39 -3.79 -21.23
CA PRO A 246 20.45 -2.38 -21.58
C PRO A 246 20.79 -2.21 -23.07
N ALA A 247 20.28 -1.12 -23.67
CA ALA A 247 20.52 -0.78 -25.07
C ALA A 247 21.99 -0.42 -25.40
N SER A 248 22.83 -0.23 -24.38
CA SER A 248 24.25 0.10 -24.49
C SER A 248 25.08 -0.72 -23.49
N SER A 249 26.37 -0.85 -23.70
CA SER A 249 27.41 -1.72 -23.09
C SER A 249 27.39 -1.98 -21.56
N GLY A 250 26.23 -2.07 -20.94
CA GLY A 250 26.06 -2.50 -19.55
C GLY A 250 26.35 -4.00 -19.38
N ARG A 251 26.95 -4.38 -18.26
CA ARG A 251 27.14 -5.80 -17.92
C ARG A 251 25.89 -6.36 -17.24
N LEU A 252 25.33 -7.41 -17.81
CA LEU A 252 24.38 -8.26 -17.10
C LEU A 252 25.12 -9.10 -16.04
N GLN A 253 24.78 -8.93 -14.78
CA GLN A 253 25.16 -9.87 -13.72
C GLN A 253 23.90 -10.56 -13.23
N LEU A 254 23.73 -11.83 -13.59
CA LEU A 254 22.75 -12.70 -12.95
C LEU A 254 23.45 -13.42 -11.81
N ARG A 255 23.01 -13.15 -10.59
CA ARG A 255 23.48 -13.82 -9.36
C ARG A 255 22.34 -14.73 -8.89
N MET A 256 22.62 -16.01 -8.82
CA MET A 256 21.73 -17.04 -8.28
C MET A 256 22.40 -17.72 -7.10
#